data_f54a3d688c6cf6e792d2743467c36b61
#
_entry.id   f54a3d688c6cf6e792d2743467c36b61
#
_cell.length_a   1.000
_cell.length_b   1.000
_cell.length_c   1.000
_cell.angle_alpha   90.00
_cell.angle_beta   90.00
_cell.angle_gamma   90.00
#
_symmetry.space_group_name_H-M   'P 1'
#
loop_
_entity.id
_entity.type
_entity.pdbx_description
1 polymer ?
#
loop_
_entity_poly.entity_id
_entity_poly.type
_entity_poly.pdbx_seq_one_letter_code
_entity_poly.pdbx_strand_id
1 'polypeptide(L)'
;MDWINGLKERIEEETQRDAQKAEEIKRKEQAFSILFPELCDDFKSVFQRIKEVVGEENASFNQEGNVLYFEVGQIEIILHGNSEIKIGALGSVDISYSSEKGNVRSTKPPIKQLFLRGGEEPHWVYRDNHLGDDTLFKLEKEDVENIFKYALSRYAK
;
A
#
# COMPACT_ATOMS: atom_id res chain seq x y z
N MET A 1 12.96 -3.97 54.90
CA MET A 1 12.73 -2.73 54.10
C MET A 1 12.13 -3.09 52.77
N ASP A 2 10.83 -2.89 52.70
CA ASP A 2 10.06 -3.40 51.56
C ASP A 2 10.36 -2.68 50.26
N TRP A 3 10.69 -1.39 50.33
CA TRP A 3 10.98 -0.64 49.13
C TRP A 3 12.26 -1.09 48.40
N ILE A 4 13.26 -1.54 49.14
CA ILE A 4 14.51 -2.05 48.55
C ILE A 4 14.24 -3.38 47.85
N ASN A 5 13.44 -4.25 48.46
CA ASN A 5 13.09 -5.53 47.89
C ASN A 5 12.25 -5.37 46.62
N GLY A 6 11.48 -4.29 46.50
CA GLY A 6 10.69 -3.99 45.33
C GLY A 6 11.45 -3.35 44.18
N LEU A 7 12.67 -2.83 44.43
CA LEU A 7 13.48 -2.17 43.40
C LEU A 7 13.82 -3.08 42.25
N LYS A 8 14.24 -4.30 42.55
CA LYS A 8 14.64 -5.28 41.53
C LYS A 8 13.49 -5.62 40.60
N GLU A 9 12.30 -5.86 41.19
CA GLU A 9 11.11 -6.17 40.40
C GLU A 9 10.70 -5.01 39.49
N ARG A 10 10.77 -3.79 40.01
CA ARG A 10 10.42 -2.60 39.21
C ARG A 10 11.40 -2.36 38.06
N ILE A 11 12.70 -2.58 38.32
CA ILE A 11 13.72 -2.45 37.28
C ILE A 11 13.53 -3.51 36.21
N GLU A 12 13.26 -4.75 36.62
CA GLU A 12 13.01 -5.85 35.68
C GLU A 12 11.74 -5.60 34.85
N GLU A 13 10.66 -5.11 35.47
CA GLU A 13 9.42 -4.76 34.77
C GLU A 13 9.64 -3.64 33.75
N GLU A 14 10.40 -2.61 34.13
CA GLU A 14 10.74 -1.51 33.23
C GLU A 14 11.56 -1.99 32.06
N THR A 15 12.56 -2.83 32.32
CA THR A 15 13.40 -3.41 31.26
C THR A 15 12.59 -4.25 30.31
N GLN A 16 11.64 -5.06 30.80
CA GLN A 16 10.76 -5.87 29.98
C GLN A 16 9.82 -5.00 29.14
N ARG A 17 9.29 -3.93 29.70
CA ARG A 17 8.43 -2.99 28.96
C ARG A 17 9.20 -2.32 27.82
N ASP A 18 10.42 -1.88 28.09
CA ASP A 18 11.26 -1.25 27.09
C ASP A 18 11.62 -2.23 25.97
N ALA A 19 11.92 -3.48 26.31
CA ALA A 19 12.21 -4.53 25.35
C ALA A 19 10.97 -4.83 24.47
N GLN A 20 9.79 -4.89 25.07
CA GLN A 20 8.53 -5.11 24.34
C GLN A 20 8.23 -3.94 23.39
N LYS A 21 8.43 -2.71 23.85
CA LYS A 21 8.26 -1.53 23.01
C LYS A 21 9.22 -1.53 21.83
N ALA A 22 10.48 -1.90 22.06
CA ALA A 22 11.49 -2.00 21.01
C ALA A 22 11.09 -3.05 19.97
N GLU A 23 10.56 -4.20 20.40
CA GLU A 23 10.09 -5.24 19.49
C GLU A 23 8.88 -4.78 18.67
N GLU A 24 7.94 -4.06 19.29
CA GLU A 24 6.77 -3.51 18.59
C GLU A 24 7.19 -2.50 17.54
N ILE A 25 8.11 -1.61 17.87
CA ILE A 25 8.64 -0.64 16.91
C ILE A 25 9.31 -1.36 15.75
N LYS A 26 10.10 -2.37 16.05
CA LYS A 26 10.79 -3.17 15.04
C LYS A 26 9.80 -3.88 14.11
N ARG A 27 8.74 -4.46 14.65
CA ARG A 27 7.67 -5.08 13.86
C ARG A 27 6.98 -4.07 12.96
N LYS A 28 6.69 -2.88 13.50
CA LYS A 28 6.05 -1.80 12.74
C LYS A 28 6.95 -1.32 11.60
N GLU A 29 8.24 -1.16 11.86
CA GLU A 29 9.22 -0.77 10.85
C GLU A 29 9.37 -1.81 9.74
N GLN A 30 9.20 -3.09 10.08
CA GLN A 30 9.33 -4.18 9.12
C GLN A 30 8.04 -4.47 8.35
N ALA A 31 6.88 -4.00 8.84
CA ALA A 31 5.59 -4.32 8.24
C ALA A 31 5.52 -3.92 6.76
N PHE A 32 5.98 -2.72 6.42
CA PHE A 32 5.99 -2.26 5.03
C PHE A 32 6.89 -3.15 4.15
N SER A 33 8.08 -3.49 4.63
CA SER A 33 9.03 -4.29 3.85
C SER A 33 8.55 -5.72 3.61
N ILE A 34 7.61 -6.21 4.42
CA ILE A 34 6.99 -7.53 4.25
C ILE A 34 5.74 -7.44 3.38
N LEU A 35 4.88 -6.46 3.63
CA LEU A 35 3.56 -6.37 3.00
C LEU A 35 3.56 -5.63 1.66
N PHE A 36 4.50 -4.72 1.44
CA PHE A 36 4.58 -4.03 0.15
C PHE A 36 4.89 -4.98 -1.02
N PRO A 37 5.86 -5.91 -0.90
CA PRO A 37 6.08 -6.89 -1.98
C PRO A 37 4.86 -7.76 -2.27
N GLU A 38 4.10 -8.15 -1.24
CA GLU A 38 2.87 -8.91 -1.41
C GLU A 38 1.81 -8.10 -2.17
N LEU A 39 1.68 -6.81 -1.84
CA LEU A 39 0.79 -5.91 -2.56
C LEU A 39 1.23 -5.76 -4.02
N CYS A 40 2.52 -5.62 -4.26
CA CYS A 40 3.08 -5.55 -5.61
C CYS A 40 2.74 -6.81 -6.42
N ASP A 41 2.81 -7.98 -5.78
CA ASP A 41 2.47 -9.25 -6.43
C ASP A 41 1.00 -9.31 -6.83
N ASP A 42 0.10 -8.74 -6.02
CA ASP A 42 -1.32 -8.65 -6.35
C ASP A 42 -1.53 -7.80 -7.60
N PHE A 43 -0.87 -6.65 -7.69
CA PHE A 43 -0.92 -5.80 -8.88
C PHE A 43 -0.31 -6.49 -10.10
N LYS A 44 0.84 -7.14 -9.94
CA LYS A 44 1.50 -7.88 -11.02
C LYS A 44 0.62 -9.02 -11.54
N SER A 45 -0.11 -9.68 -10.66
CA SER A 45 -1.01 -10.77 -11.01
C SER A 45 -2.16 -10.30 -11.91
N VAL A 46 -2.79 -9.19 -11.55
CA VAL A 46 -3.84 -8.59 -12.39
C VAL A 46 -3.24 -8.12 -13.72
N PHE A 47 -2.10 -7.44 -13.67
CA PHE A 47 -1.41 -6.97 -14.87
C PHE A 47 -1.05 -8.12 -15.81
N GLN A 48 -0.58 -9.26 -15.28
CA GLN A 48 -0.25 -10.43 -16.09
C GLN A 48 -1.45 -10.97 -16.85
N ARG A 49 -2.63 -11.01 -16.21
CA ARG A 49 -3.86 -11.42 -16.87
C ARG A 49 -4.24 -10.47 -18.01
N ILE A 50 -4.05 -9.17 -17.80
CA ILE A 50 -4.27 -8.17 -18.85
C ILE A 50 -3.30 -8.37 -20.00
N LYS A 51 -2.01 -8.56 -19.69
CA LYS A 51 -0.95 -8.76 -20.67
C LYS A 51 -1.20 -9.98 -21.55
N GLU A 52 -1.71 -11.08 -20.97
CA GLU A 52 -2.04 -12.29 -21.71
C GLU A 52 -3.12 -12.05 -22.77
N VAL A 53 -4.03 -11.11 -22.49
CA VAL A 53 -5.13 -10.77 -23.42
C VAL A 53 -4.69 -9.76 -24.48
N VAL A 54 -3.98 -8.69 -24.06
CA VAL A 54 -3.64 -7.59 -24.99
C VAL A 54 -2.33 -7.82 -25.75
N GLY A 55 -1.48 -8.75 -25.29
CA GLY A 55 -0.19 -9.05 -25.93
C GLY A 55 0.96 -8.27 -25.31
N GLU A 56 2.17 -8.82 -25.44
CA GLU A 56 3.39 -8.23 -24.88
C GLU A 56 3.74 -6.88 -25.50
N GLU A 57 3.37 -6.66 -26.76
CA GLU A 57 3.61 -5.39 -27.46
C GLU A 57 2.74 -4.26 -26.92
N ASN A 58 1.65 -4.58 -26.23
CA ASN A 58 0.71 -3.59 -25.71
C ASN A 58 0.76 -3.42 -24.20
N ALA A 59 1.61 -4.19 -23.51
CA ALA A 59 1.71 -4.14 -22.05
C ALA A 59 3.13 -4.32 -21.58
N SER A 60 3.61 -3.43 -20.73
CA SER A 60 4.96 -3.52 -20.18
C SER A 60 4.99 -3.14 -18.72
N PHE A 61 5.96 -3.68 -17.99
CA PHE A 61 6.17 -3.46 -16.58
C PHE A 61 7.61 -3.11 -16.31
N ASN A 62 7.82 -2.15 -15.41
CA ASN A 62 9.15 -1.80 -14.92
C ASN A 62 9.07 -1.49 -13.44
N GLN A 63 10.15 -1.75 -12.72
CA GLN A 63 10.24 -1.43 -11.29
C GLN A 63 11.60 -0.83 -10.99
N GLU A 64 11.58 0.30 -10.28
CA GLU A 64 12.77 0.97 -9.77
C GLU A 64 12.60 1.19 -8.29
N GLY A 65 13.24 0.35 -7.45
CA GLY A 65 13.07 0.41 -6.00
C GLY A 65 11.62 0.18 -5.60
N ASN A 66 11.03 1.15 -4.92
CA ASN A 66 9.64 1.09 -4.47
C ASN A 66 8.65 1.72 -5.45
N VAL A 67 9.08 1.97 -6.69
CA VAL A 67 8.22 2.54 -7.73
C VAL A 67 7.97 1.50 -8.81
N LEU A 68 6.70 1.21 -9.07
CA LEU A 68 6.26 0.25 -10.08
C LEU A 68 5.53 0.99 -11.18
N TYR A 69 5.87 0.67 -12.42
CA TYR A 69 5.29 1.26 -13.62
C TYR A 69 4.58 0.16 -14.41
N PHE A 70 3.25 0.28 -14.54
CA PHE A 70 2.44 -0.64 -15.36
C PHE A 70 1.92 0.14 -16.56
N GLU A 71 2.33 -0.25 -17.75
CA GLU A 71 1.89 0.40 -18.98
C GLU A 71 1.02 -0.53 -19.79
N VAL A 72 -0.16 -0.09 -20.18
CA VAL A 72 -1.08 -0.82 -21.05
C VAL A 72 -1.59 0.15 -22.12
N GLY A 73 -1.25 -0.11 -23.37
CA GLY A 73 -1.54 0.81 -24.45
C GLY A 73 -0.87 2.16 -24.21
N GLN A 74 -1.66 3.22 -24.12
CA GLN A 74 -1.16 4.57 -23.86
C GLN A 74 -1.36 4.99 -22.39
N ILE A 75 -1.79 4.07 -21.55
CA ILE A 75 -2.10 4.35 -20.14
C ILE A 75 -0.98 3.79 -19.27
N GLU A 76 -0.57 4.57 -18.28
CA GLU A 76 0.40 4.14 -17.28
C GLU A 76 -0.17 4.28 -15.89
N ILE A 77 0.00 3.24 -15.08
CA ILE A 77 -0.33 3.25 -13.66
C ILE A 77 0.99 3.18 -12.91
N ILE A 78 1.22 4.14 -12.02
CA ILE A 78 2.46 4.22 -11.25
C ILE A 78 2.11 4.03 -9.78
N LEU A 79 2.76 3.05 -9.14
CA LEU A 79 2.69 2.84 -7.70
C LEU A 79 3.99 3.34 -7.09
N HIS A 80 3.88 4.26 -6.16
CA HIS A 80 5.04 4.79 -5.44
C HIS A 80 4.93 4.42 -3.97
N GLY A 81 5.70 3.42 -3.54
CA GLY A 81 5.74 2.98 -2.16
C GLY A 81 6.60 3.90 -1.30
N ASN A 82 6.08 4.24 -0.11
CA ASN A 82 6.79 5.05 0.87
C ASN A 82 6.74 4.35 2.22
N SER A 83 7.92 3.96 2.72
CA SER A 83 8.07 3.24 3.98
C SER A 83 8.02 4.15 5.22
N GLU A 84 7.88 5.46 5.04
CA GLU A 84 7.84 6.41 6.16
C GLU A 84 6.64 6.14 7.06
N ILE A 85 6.91 5.97 8.36
CA ILE A 85 5.88 5.77 9.37
C ILE A 85 5.34 7.13 9.79
N LYS A 86 4.03 7.30 9.65
CA LYS A 86 3.33 8.51 10.08
C LYS A 86 2.23 8.11 11.07
N ILE A 87 1.62 9.09 11.73
CA ILE A 87 0.52 8.83 12.66
C ILE A 87 -0.60 8.09 11.91
N GLY A 88 -0.88 6.88 12.37
CA GLY A 88 -1.95 6.04 11.79
C GLY A 88 -1.55 5.23 10.57
N ALA A 89 -0.29 5.31 10.11
CA ALA A 89 0.15 4.54 8.95
C ALA A 89 1.59 4.07 9.09
N LEU A 90 1.84 2.80 8.78
CA LEU A 90 3.16 2.17 8.79
C LEU A 90 3.86 2.26 7.43
N GLY A 91 3.28 2.98 6.51
CA GLY A 91 3.73 3.17 5.16
C GLY A 91 2.56 3.53 4.27
N SER A 92 2.84 3.91 3.04
CA SER A 92 1.81 4.29 2.10
C SER A 92 2.23 3.97 0.67
N VAL A 93 1.26 3.95 -0.24
CA VAL A 93 1.48 3.81 -1.68
C VAL A 93 0.64 4.87 -2.37
N ASP A 94 1.30 5.73 -3.12
CA ASP A 94 0.62 6.71 -3.98
C ASP A 94 0.39 6.08 -5.35
N ILE A 95 -0.82 6.20 -5.88
CA ILE A 95 -1.20 5.65 -7.18
C ILE A 95 -1.44 6.81 -8.12
N SER A 96 -0.65 6.86 -9.19
CA SER A 96 -0.77 7.86 -10.24
C SER A 96 -1.24 7.23 -11.53
N TYR A 97 -2.09 7.95 -12.25
CA TYR A 97 -2.65 7.50 -13.54
C TYR A 97 -2.29 8.53 -14.59
N SER A 98 -1.66 8.11 -15.67
CA SER A 98 -1.27 9.02 -16.74
C SER A 98 -1.49 8.40 -18.12
N SER A 99 -1.52 9.25 -19.14
CA SER A 99 -1.52 8.81 -20.53
C SER A 99 -0.65 9.75 -21.34
N GLU A 100 -0.20 9.30 -22.50
CA GLU A 100 0.63 10.11 -23.40
C GLU A 100 -0.07 11.40 -23.84
N LYS A 101 -1.40 11.43 -23.81
CA LYS A 101 -2.21 12.59 -24.19
C LYS A 101 -2.64 13.46 -23.01
N GLY A 102 -2.03 13.26 -21.81
CA GLY A 102 -2.36 13.98 -20.60
C GLY A 102 -2.97 13.09 -19.53
N ASN A 103 -3.79 13.66 -18.64
CA ASN A 103 -4.41 12.89 -17.58
C ASN A 103 -5.39 11.86 -18.12
N VAL A 104 -5.46 10.70 -17.46
CA VAL A 104 -6.36 9.61 -17.85
C VAL A 104 -7.80 10.07 -17.92
N ARG A 105 -8.21 10.89 -16.97
CA ARG A 105 -9.55 11.50 -16.93
C ARG A 105 -9.50 12.82 -16.19
N SER A 106 -10.47 13.68 -16.48
CA SER A 106 -10.68 14.91 -15.72
C SER A 106 -11.32 14.67 -14.36
N THR A 107 -11.89 13.47 -14.12
CA THR A 107 -12.49 13.10 -12.84
C THR A 107 -11.47 12.48 -11.90
N LYS A 108 -11.72 12.65 -10.59
CA LYS A 108 -10.85 12.08 -9.57
C LYS A 108 -10.91 10.54 -9.58
N PRO A 109 -9.78 9.84 -9.53
CA PRO A 109 -9.81 8.39 -9.38
C PRO A 109 -10.42 7.99 -8.02
N PRO A 110 -11.15 6.85 -7.94
CA PRO A 110 -11.73 6.41 -6.67
C PRO A 110 -10.66 6.05 -5.63
N ILE A 111 -9.55 5.47 -6.06
CA ILE A 111 -8.44 5.08 -5.19
C ILE A 111 -7.17 5.69 -5.75
N LYS A 112 -6.51 6.57 -4.98
CA LYS A 112 -5.23 7.16 -5.38
C LYS A 112 -4.16 7.05 -4.31
N GLN A 113 -4.48 6.53 -3.14
CA GLN A 113 -3.51 6.31 -2.08
C GLN A 113 -3.95 5.15 -1.20
N LEU A 114 -2.97 4.30 -0.87
CA LEU A 114 -3.15 3.20 0.06
C LEU A 114 -2.31 3.47 1.30
N PHE A 115 -2.83 3.10 2.46
CA PHE A 115 -2.14 3.22 3.73
C PHE A 115 -1.98 1.86 4.36
N LEU A 116 -0.81 1.59 4.93
CA LEU A 116 -0.59 0.39 5.72
C LEU A 116 -0.97 0.68 7.17
N ARG A 117 -2.07 0.09 7.61
CA ARG A 117 -2.57 0.29 8.96
C ARG A 117 -1.99 -0.76 9.89
N GLY A 118 -1.50 -0.32 11.06
CA GLY A 118 -1.00 -1.21 12.10
C GLY A 118 -2.12 -1.87 12.87
N GLY A 119 -1.76 -2.74 13.80
CA GLY A 119 -2.66 -3.50 14.63
C GLY A 119 -2.12 -4.91 14.80
N GLU A 120 -2.95 -5.84 15.23
CA GLU A 120 -2.55 -7.24 15.37
C GLU A 120 -2.17 -7.84 14.02
N GLU A 121 -2.93 -7.49 12.97
CA GLU A 121 -2.63 -7.88 11.59
C GLU A 121 -2.55 -6.63 10.73
N PRO A 122 -1.33 -6.15 10.40
CA PRO A 122 -1.19 -5.02 9.49
C PRO A 122 -1.84 -5.32 8.14
N HIS A 123 -2.55 -4.34 7.60
CA HIS A 123 -3.28 -4.50 6.34
C HIS A 123 -3.37 -3.16 5.62
N TRP A 124 -3.62 -3.23 4.31
CA TRP A 124 -3.79 -2.05 3.49
C TRP A 124 -5.22 -1.54 3.56
N VAL A 125 -5.37 -0.21 3.64
CA VAL A 125 -6.66 0.46 3.63
C VAL A 125 -6.62 1.63 2.65
N TYR A 126 -7.79 2.08 2.23
CA TYR A 126 -7.91 3.23 1.33
C TYR A 126 -9.15 4.06 1.68
N ARG A 127 -9.16 5.30 1.20
CA ARG A 127 -10.35 6.15 1.20
C ARG A 127 -10.89 6.21 -0.21
N ASP A 128 -12.21 6.05 -0.35
CA ASP A 128 -12.83 6.22 -1.66
C ASP A 128 -13.10 7.72 -1.88
N ASN A 129 -12.39 8.30 -2.83
CA ASN A 129 -12.48 9.73 -3.10
C ASN A 129 -13.85 10.17 -3.61
N HIS A 130 -14.68 9.24 -4.10
CA HIS A 130 -16.02 9.54 -4.59
C HIS A 130 -17.04 9.69 -3.45
N LEU A 131 -16.76 9.11 -2.27
CA LEU A 131 -17.67 9.17 -1.14
C LEU A 131 -17.56 10.48 -0.35
N GLY A 132 -16.44 11.18 -0.46
CA GLY A 132 -16.25 12.49 0.17
C GLY A 132 -16.17 12.48 1.69
N ASP A 133 -16.01 11.33 2.33
CA ASP A 133 -15.84 11.22 3.76
C ASP A 133 -14.49 10.58 4.12
N ASP A 134 -14.23 10.42 5.43
CA ASP A 134 -12.96 9.86 5.92
C ASP A 134 -13.03 8.36 6.21
N THR A 135 -14.05 7.68 5.71
CA THR A 135 -14.20 6.23 5.93
C THR A 135 -13.05 5.47 5.26
N LEU A 136 -12.41 4.61 6.03
CA LEU A 136 -11.35 3.74 5.54
C LEU A 136 -11.92 2.36 5.22
N PHE A 137 -11.57 1.85 4.05
CA PHE A 137 -11.97 0.52 3.60
C PHE A 137 -10.75 -0.38 3.52
N LYS A 138 -10.91 -1.63 3.95
CA LYS A 138 -9.86 -2.63 3.77
C LYS A 138 -9.70 -2.94 2.29
N LEU A 139 -8.44 -2.96 1.81
CA LEU A 139 -8.16 -3.29 0.42
C LEU A 139 -8.39 -4.78 0.17
N GLU A 140 -9.22 -5.08 -0.81
CA GLU A 140 -9.49 -6.44 -1.26
C GLU A 140 -8.92 -6.66 -2.66
N LYS A 141 -8.82 -7.92 -3.11
CA LYS A 141 -8.33 -8.23 -4.45
C LYS A 141 -9.16 -7.55 -5.54
N GLU A 142 -10.46 -7.46 -5.34
CA GLU A 142 -11.37 -6.78 -6.26
C GLU A 142 -11.03 -5.31 -6.42
N ASP A 143 -10.56 -4.65 -5.34
CA ASP A 143 -10.15 -3.25 -5.39
C ASP A 143 -8.94 -3.05 -6.29
N VAL A 144 -7.99 -3.99 -6.29
CA VAL A 144 -6.84 -3.96 -7.20
C VAL A 144 -7.30 -4.04 -8.65
N GLU A 145 -8.23 -4.96 -8.94
CA GLU A 145 -8.82 -5.06 -10.28
C GLU A 145 -9.54 -3.77 -10.68
N ASN A 146 -10.26 -3.15 -9.74
CA ASN A 146 -10.98 -1.90 -9.99
C ASN A 146 -10.04 -0.73 -10.31
N ILE A 147 -8.84 -0.71 -9.72
CA ILE A 147 -7.82 0.28 -10.04
C ILE A 147 -7.45 0.17 -11.53
N PHE A 148 -7.20 -1.04 -12.03
CA PHE A 148 -6.91 -1.25 -13.44
C PHE A 148 -8.13 -0.95 -14.33
N LYS A 149 -9.33 -1.35 -13.90
CA LYS A 149 -10.56 -1.05 -14.65
C LYS A 149 -10.77 0.45 -14.81
N TYR A 150 -10.54 1.20 -13.74
CA TYR A 150 -10.65 2.65 -13.80
C TYR A 150 -9.63 3.23 -14.77
N ALA A 151 -8.35 2.84 -14.64
CA ALA A 151 -7.29 3.36 -15.48
C ALA A 151 -7.51 3.06 -16.95
N LEU A 152 -8.02 1.86 -17.26
CA LEU A 152 -8.20 1.37 -18.62
C LEU A 152 -9.61 1.60 -19.16
N SER A 153 -10.43 2.39 -18.46
CA SER A 153 -11.83 2.58 -18.82
C SER A 153 -12.04 3.17 -20.23
N ARG A 154 -11.04 3.88 -20.78
CA ARG A 154 -11.10 4.39 -22.15
C ARG A 154 -11.18 3.26 -23.20
N TYR A 155 -10.65 2.08 -22.86
CA TYR A 155 -10.66 0.91 -23.74
C TYR A 155 -11.87 0.01 -23.51
N ALA A 156 -12.62 0.22 -22.43
CA ALA A 156 -13.82 -0.54 -22.13
C ALA A 156 -15.02 0.12 -22.79
N LYS A 157 -15.71 -0.62 -23.62
CA LYS A 157 -16.93 -0.17 -24.27
C LYS A 157 -18.05 -1.15 -24.00
#